data_95333860f69ffa10038a61765f1ab636
#
_entry.id   95333860f69ffa10038a61765f1ab636
#
_cell.length_a   1.000
_cell.length_b   1.000
_cell.length_c   1.000
_cell.angle_alpha   90.00
_cell.angle_beta   90.00
_cell.angle_gamma   90.00
#
_symmetry.space_group_name_H-M   'P 1'
#
loop_
_entity.id
_entity.type
_entity.pdbx_description
1 polymer ?
#
loop_
_entity_poly.entity_id
_entity_poly.type
_entity_poly.pdbx_seq_one_letter_code
_entity_poly.pdbx_strand_id
1 'polypeptide(L)'
;MLGEIRRTKRSGLYGGLAAAAGCLVAWIMFGREGMTFAVGAVFFVMYGVLTDRNDRMAYDDQGIILYTVWGKAIAYDWSRIVKVDTTVEQLPERRYNVGLVLRICVKERNGEMTTHRYPYKHYTGVNEFLAFSNCRGKK
;
A
#
# COMPACT_ATOMS: atom_id res chain seq x y z
N MET A 1 -1.60 -18.97 6.56
CA MET A 1 -1.91 -17.53 6.54
C MET A 1 -3.02 -17.29 7.54
N LEU A 2 -2.76 -16.54 8.60
CA LEU A 2 -3.74 -16.30 9.67
C LEU A 2 -4.63 -15.08 9.38
N GLY A 3 -4.12 -14.08 8.69
CA GLY A 3 -4.88 -12.89 8.34
C GLY A 3 -4.20 -12.02 7.29
N GLU A 4 -4.92 -11.00 6.87
CA GLU A 4 -4.47 -10.08 5.84
C GLU A 4 -4.95 -8.66 6.17
N ILE A 5 -4.05 -7.68 6.04
CA ILE A 5 -4.40 -6.26 5.93
C ILE A 5 -4.50 -5.94 4.45
N ARG A 6 -5.65 -5.42 4.03
CA ARG A 6 -5.92 -5.11 2.62
C ARG A 6 -6.45 -3.71 2.45
N ARG A 7 -6.01 -3.03 1.40
CA ARG A 7 -6.51 -1.72 1.02
C ARG A 7 -7.95 -1.79 0.54
N THR A 8 -8.79 -0.93 1.07
CA THR A 8 -10.20 -0.78 0.66
C THR A 8 -10.41 0.33 -0.36
N LYS A 9 -9.54 1.34 -0.34
CA LYS A 9 -9.67 2.51 -1.21
C LYS A 9 -8.99 2.24 -2.57
N ARG A 10 -9.75 2.41 -3.64
CA ARG A 10 -9.28 2.25 -5.04
C ARG A 10 -8.66 3.55 -5.59
N SER A 11 -7.83 4.23 -4.79
CA SER A 11 -7.21 5.50 -5.21
C SER A 11 -6.23 5.34 -6.37
N GLY A 12 -5.54 4.19 -6.46
CA GLY A 12 -4.65 3.89 -7.57
C GLY A 12 -5.40 3.79 -8.89
N LEU A 13 -6.56 3.10 -8.90
CA LEU A 13 -7.42 3.00 -10.07
C LEU A 13 -7.93 4.37 -10.51
N TYR A 14 -8.44 5.18 -9.58
CA TYR A 14 -8.95 6.52 -9.91
C TYR A 14 -7.85 7.45 -10.41
N GLY A 15 -6.66 7.42 -9.80
CA GLY A 15 -5.50 8.17 -10.27
C GLY A 15 -5.04 7.73 -11.67
N GLY A 16 -5.01 6.43 -11.92
CA GLY A 16 -4.71 5.86 -13.23
C GLY A 16 -5.71 6.27 -14.30
N LEU A 17 -7.01 6.24 -13.99
CA LEU A 17 -8.07 6.69 -14.91
C LEU A 17 -7.98 8.19 -15.22
N ALA A 18 -7.70 9.03 -14.23
CA ALA A 18 -7.51 10.47 -14.44
C ALA A 18 -6.31 10.76 -15.34
N ALA A 19 -5.18 10.10 -15.11
CA ALA A 19 -4.00 10.22 -15.98
C ALA A 19 -4.28 9.71 -17.39
N ALA A 20 -5.01 8.60 -17.54
CA ALA A 20 -5.42 8.06 -18.84
C ALA A 20 -6.30 9.02 -19.61
N ALA A 21 -7.27 9.66 -18.94
CA ALA A 21 -8.12 10.70 -19.56
C ALA A 21 -7.29 11.87 -20.08
N GLY A 22 -6.31 12.34 -19.30
CA GLY A 22 -5.35 13.38 -19.74
C GLY A 22 -4.55 12.96 -20.97
N CYS A 23 -4.07 11.72 -21.01
CA CYS A 23 -3.35 11.18 -22.17
C CYS A 23 -4.26 11.10 -23.42
N LEU A 24 -5.53 10.71 -23.26
CA LEU A 24 -6.48 10.65 -24.39
C LEU A 24 -6.77 12.06 -24.96
N VAL A 25 -6.95 13.07 -24.10
CA VAL A 25 -7.10 14.45 -24.52
C VAL A 25 -5.86 14.92 -25.30
N ALA A 26 -4.66 14.65 -24.78
CA ALA A 26 -3.42 14.97 -25.47
C ALA A 26 -3.31 14.27 -26.84
N TRP A 27 -3.74 13.01 -26.93
CA TRP A 27 -3.76 12.30 -28.21
C TRP A 27 -4.68 12.98 -29.24
N ILE A 28 -5.89 13.38 -28.83
CA ILE A 28 -6.82 14.09 -29.71
C ILE A 28 -6.21 15.42 -30.21
N MET A 29 -5.51 16.14 -29.33
CA MET A 29 -4.89 17.44 -29.65
C MET A 29 -3.68 17.32 -30.58
N PHE A 30 -2.85 16.30 -30.42
CA PHE A 30 -1.58 16.14 -31.15
C PHE A 30 -1.64 15.14 -32.31
N GLY A 31 -2.79 14.50 -32.56
CA GLY A 31 -3.00 13.64 -33.72
C GLY A 31 -2.05 12.41 -33.78
N ARG A 32 -1.39 12.21 -34.92
CA ARG A 32 -0.54 11.03 -35.14
C ARG A 32 0.62 10.87 -34.15
N GLU A 33 1.17 11.94 -33.64
CA GLU A 33 2.20 11.92 -32.62
C GLU A 33 1.65 11.54 -31.22
N GLY A 34 0.33 11.55 -31.08
CA GLY A 34 -0.38 11.16 -29.85
C GLY A 34 -0.41 9.68 -29.53
N MET A 35 0.08 8.78 -30.41
CA MET A 35 0.05 7.33 -30.16
C MET A 35 0.82 6.94 -28.90
N THR A 36 1.91 7.64 -28.58
CA THR A 36 2.67 7.48 -27.33
C THR A 36 1.82 7.79 -26.11
N PHE A 37 0.91 8.76 -26.20
CA PHE A 37 -0.02 9.09 -25.12
C PHE A 37 -1.08 8.01 -24.91
N ALA A 38 -1.53 7.36 -25.98
CA ALA A 38 -2.47 6.23 -25.88
C ALA A 38 -1.83 5.03 -25.15
N VAL A 39 -0.59 4.70 -25.47
CA VAL A 39 0.19 3.67 -24.76
C VAL A 39 0.38 4.04 -23.28
N GLY A 40 0.70 5.31 -23.02
CA GLY A 40 0.82 5.84 -21.66
C GLY A 40 -0.49 5.70 -20.86
N ALA A 41 -1.63 5.96 -21.48
CA ALA A 41 -2.94 5.81 -20.85
C ALA A 41 -3.18 4.37 -20.36
N VAL A 42 -2.91 3.37 -21.21
CA VAL A 42 -3.03 1.96 -20.84
C VAL A 42 -2.10 1.62 -19.69
N PHE A 43 -0.85 2.09 -19.74
CA PHE A 43 0.12 1.88 -18.68
C PHE A 43 -0.34 2.43 -17.34
N PHE A 44 -0.87 3.66 -17.30
CA PHE A 44 -1.34 4.30 -16.07
C PHE A 44 -2.54 3.56 -15.45
N VAL A 45 -3.50 3.10 -16.26
CA VAL A 45 -4.61 2.30 -15.77
C VAL A 45 -4.13 0.98 -15.19
N MET A 46 -3.28 0.27 -15.93
CA MET A 46 -2.70 -1.00 -15.49
C MET A 46 -1.92 -0.84 -14.18
N TYR A 47 -1.06 0.18 -14.09
CA TYR A 47 -0.29 0.47 -12.88
C TYR A 47 -1.20 0.80 -11.68
N GLY A 48 -2.25 1.59 -11.90
CA GLY A 48 -3.23 1.91 -10.85
C GLY A 48 -3.96 0.68 -10.33
N VAL A 49 -4.39 -0.22 -11.23
CA VAL A 49 -5.03 -1.49 -10.85
C VAL A 49 -4.07 -2.39 -10.06
N LEU A 50 -2.81 -2.51 -10.52
CA LEU A 50 -1.79 -3.31 -9.83
C LEU A 50 -1.50 -2.77 -8.44
N THR A 51 -1.39 -1.44 -8.29
CA THR A 51 -1.17 -0.79 -7.01
C THR A 51 -2.29 -1.11 -6.02
N ASP A 52 -3.54 -0.96 -6.43
CA ASP A 52 -4.68 -1.23 -5.54
C ASP A 52 -4.82 -2.72 -5.21
N ARG A 53 -4.50 -3.60 -6.15
CA ARG A 53 -4.58 -5.06 -5.95
C ARG A 53 -3.49 -5.58 -5.01
N ASN A 54 -2.27 -5.10 -5.16
CA ASN A 54 -1.09 -5.61 -4.47
C ASN A 54 -0.76 -4.84 -3.19
N ASP A 55 -1.47 -3.75 -2.87
CA ASP A 55 -1.30 -3.02 -1.60
C ASP A 55 -1.98 -3.79 -0.46
N ARG A 56 -1.31 -4.85 -0.04
CA ARG A 56 -1.75 -5.76 1.01
C ARG A 56 -0.57 -6.30 1.80
N MET A 57 -0.84 -6.71 3.03
CA MET A 57 0.09 -7.39 3.91
C MET A 57 -0.58 -8.64 4.48
N ALA A 58 0.04 -9.78 4.32
CA ALA A 58 -0.38 -11.00 4.99
C ALA A 58 0.45 -11.23 6.25
N TYR A 59 -0.10 -11.94 7.23
CA TYR A 59 0.61 -12.32 8.45
C TYR A 59 0.24 -13.73 8.91
N ASP A 60 1.18 -14.37 9.56
CA ASP A 60 1.03 -15.69 10.14
C ASP A 60 1.90 -15.86 11.40
N ASP A 61 2.03 -17.08 11.88
CA ASP A 61 2.82 -17.41 13.06
C ASP A 61 4.34 -17.20 12.84
N GLN A 62 4.81 -17.19 11.61
CA GLN A 62 6.21 -17.01 11.28
C GLN A 62 6.62 -15.55 11.11
N GLY A 63 5.71 -14.71 10.61
CA GLY A 63 6.03 -13.31 10.34
C GLY A 63 4.97 -12.56 9.57
N ILE A 64 5.42 -11.54 8.85
CA ILE A 64 4.61 -10.75 7.94
C ILE A 64 5.15 -10.87 6.52
N ILE A 65 4.25 -10.80 5.54
CA ILE A 65 4.57 -10.81 4.12
C ILE A 65 4.00 -9.53 3.49
N LEU A 66 4.89 -8.68 3.02
CA LEU A 66 4.54 -7.47 2.28
C LEU A 66 4.56 -7.74 0.78
N TYR A 67 3.59 -7.22 0.05
CA TYR A 67 3.54 -7.34 -1.39
C TYR A 67 3.93 -6.01 -2.04
N THR A 68 4.84 -6.06 -3.01
CA THR A 68 5.17 -4.90 -3.85
C THR A 68 4.08 -4.68 -4.90
N VAL A 69 4.08 -3.50 -5.54
CA VAL A 69 3.15 -3.18 -6.66
C VAL A 69 3.14 -4.26 -7.74
N TRP A 70 4.28 -4.85 -8.01
CA TRP A 70 4.45 -5.92 -9.01
C TRP A 70 4.10 -7.33 -8.49
N GLY A 71 3.56 -7.43 -7.28
CA GLY A 71 3.17 -8.71 -6.68
C GLY A 71 4.31 -9.52 -6.06
N LYS A 72 5.54 -8.99 -6.02
CA LYS A 72 6.65 -9.63 -5.35
C LYS A 72 6.43 -9.64 -3.84
N ALA A 73 6.54 -10.80 -3.22
CA ALA A 73 6.42 -10.96 -1.77
C ALA A 73 7.76 -10.72 -1.08
N ILE A 74 7.74 -9.96 0.01
CA ILE A 74 8.88 -9.74 0.90
C ILE A 74 8.47 -10.21 2.29
N ALA A 75 9.13 -11.26 2.78
CA ALA A 75 8.84 -11.85 4.08
C ALA A 75 9.78 -11.30 5.17
N TYR A 76 9.19 -10.97 6.31
CA TYR A 76 9.90 -10.56 7.53
C TYR A 76 9.49 -11.46 8.68
N ASP A 77 10.45 -12.15 9.29
CA ASP A 77 10.23 -12.90 10.51
C ASP A 77 9.89 -11.97 11.68
N TRP A 78 9.15 -12.47 12.66
CA TRP A 78 8.80 -11.69 13.84
C TRP A 78 10.01 -11.13 14.60
N SER A 79 11.17 -11.81 14.56
CA SER A 79 12.42 -11.32 15.15
C SER A 79 12.94 -10.03 14.52
N ARG A 80 12.51 -9.71 13.30
CA ARG A 80 12.91 -8.50 12.57
C ARG A 80 11.91 -7.35 12.73
N ILE A 81 10.77 -7.63 13.33
CA ILE A 81 9.74 -6.63 13.64
C ILE A 81 10.10 -6.01 14.99
N VAL A 82 10.58 -4.77 14.94
CA VAL A 82 11.07 -4.06 16.14
C VAL A 82 9.93 -3.50 16.96
N LYS A 83 8.92 -2.94 16.27
CA LYS A 83 7.80 -2.27 16.94
C LYS A 83 6.54 -2.31 16.08
N VAL A 84 5.42 -2.56 16.74
CA VAL A 84 4.08 -2.40 16.17
C VAL A 84 3.32 -1.47 17.10
N ASP A 85 2.94 -0.29 16.62
CA ASP A 85 2.17 0.67 17.39
C ASP A 85 1.10 1.37 16.54
N THR A 86 0.19 2.05 17.23
CA THR A 86 -0.79 2.92 16.60
C THR A 86 -0.52 4.35 17.03
N THR A 87 -0.59 5.25 16.07
CA THR A 87 -0.42 6.68 16.31
C THR A 87 -1.47 7.47 15.55
N VAL A 88 -1.67 8.69 15.98
CA VAL A 88 -2.51 9.65 15.26
C VAL A 88 -1.59 10.48 14.40
N GLU A 89 -1.75 10.36 13.08
CA GLU A 89 -0.94 11.06 12.09
C GLU A 89 -1.83 11.85 11.12
N GLN A 90 -1.22 12.85 10.50
CA GLN A 90 -1.86 13.58 9.41
C GLN A 90 -1.91 12.69 8.18
N LEU A 91 -3.12 12.47 7.65
CA LEU A 91 -3.31 11.68 6.45
C LEU A 91 -2.91 12.48 5.19
N PRO A 92 -2.28 11.83 4.21
CA PRO A 92 -1.73 12.53 3.04
C PRO A 92 -2.78 13.19 2.14
N GLU A 93 -4.06 12.91 2.33
CA GLU A 93 -5.13 13.34 1.41
C GLU A 93 -5.58 14.79 1.58
N ARG A 94 -5.51 15.33 2.79
CA ARG A 94 -5.85 16.73 3.11
C ARG A 94 -5.07 17.21 4.33
N ARG A 95 -4.66 18.48 4.30
CA ARG A 95 -3.89 19.14 5.37
C ARG A 95 -4.52 19.05 6.78
N TYR A 96 -5.82 18.77 6.86
CA TYR A 96 -6.58 18.76 8.13
C TYR A 96 -7.15 17.38 8.50
N ASN A 97 -6.88 16.34 7.70
CA ASN A 97 -7.33 15.00 8.03
C ASN A 97 -6.30 14.30 8.94
N VAL A 98 -6.66 14.21 10.19
CA VAL A 98 -5.92 13.43 11.19
C VAL A 98 -6.64 12.11 11.41
N GLY A 99 -5.91 11.01 11.46
CA GLY A 99 -6.49 9.69 11.67
C GLY A 99 -5.53 8.71 12.31
N LEU A 100 -6.08 7.59 12.79
CA LEU A 100 -5.30 6.49 13.34
C LEU A 100 -4.53 5.77 12.22
N VAL A 101 -3.26 5.55 12.46
CA VAL A 101 -2.33 4.85 11.57
C VAL A 101 -1.64 3.75 12.35
N LEU A 102 -1.69 2.52 11.83
CA LEU A 102 -0.86 1.43 12.30
C LEU A 102 0.55 1.61 11.72
N ARG A 103 1.56 1.59 12.57
CA ARG A 103 2.97 1.61 12.17
C ARG A 103 3.62 0.27 12.51
N ILE A 104 4.31 -0.30 11.53
CA ILE A 104 5.11 -1.50 11.70
C ILE A 104 6.55 -1.15 11.35
N CYS A 105 7.43 -1.15 12.36
CA CYS A 105 8.83 -0.89 12.19
C CYS A 105 9.58 -2.21 12.03
N VAL A 106 10.24 -2.41 10.90
CA VAL A 106 11.01 -3.61 10.58
C VAL A 106 12.49 -3.29 10.42
N LYS A 107 13.35 -4.22 10.78
CA LYS A 107 14.79 -4.13 10.56
C LYS A 107 15.15 -4.84 9.25
N GLU A 108 15.69 -4.09 8.29
CA GLU A 108 16.17 -4.61 7.03
C GLU A 108 17.45 -5.46 7.20
N ARG A 109 17.82 -6.22 6.16
CA ARG A 109 19.03 -7.05 6.19
C ARG A 109 20.31 -6.24 6.32
N ASN A 110 20.31 -5.01 5.79
CA ASN A 110 21.42 -4.05 5.90
C ASN A 110 21.50 -3.35 7.27
N GLY A 111 20.59 -3.62 8.20
CA GLY A 111 20.50 -2.99 9.51
C GLY A 111 19.66 -1.71 9.56
N GLU A 112 19.20 -1.21 8.42
CA GLU A 112 18.29 -0.06 8.37
C GLU A 112 16.93 -0.38 8.95
N MET A 113 16.26 0.66 9.44
CA MET A 113 14.90 0.56 9.98
C MET A 113 13.92 1.15 8.98
N THR A 114 12.97 0.34 8.55
CA THR A 114 11.89 0.77 7.65
C THR A 114 10.56 0.76 8.39
N THR A 115 9.77 1.81 8.25
CA THR A 115 8.45 1.91 8.87
C THR A 115 7.36 1.84 7.80
N HIS A 116 6.52 0.82 7.90
CA HIS A 116 5.32 0.68 7.07
C HIS A 116 4.12 1.26 7.81
N ARG A 117 3.30 2.03 7.09
CA ARG A 117 2.15 2.75 7.65
C ARG A 117 0.85 2.31 6.98
N TYR A 118 -0.14 1.96 7.80
CA TYR A 118 -1.46 1.52 7.35
C TYR A 118 -2.54 2.37 8.02
N PRO A 119 -3.02 3.44 7.36
CA PRO A 119 -4.13 4.25 7.88
C PRO A 119 -5.41 3.41 8.02
N TYR A 120 -6.02 3.41 9.17
CA TYR A 120 -7.24 2.63 9.46
C TYR A 120 -8.38 2.93 8.48
N LYS A 121 -8.48 4.17 8.03
CA LYS A 121 -9.50 4.61 7.07
C LYS A 121 -9.42 3.93 5.70
N HIS A 122 -8.23 3.45 5.32
CA HIS A 122 -7.95 2.94 3.97
C HIS A 122 -7.68 1.44 3.92
N TYR A 123 -7.58 0.80 5.08
CA TYR A 123 -7.25 -0.62 5.18
C TYR A 123 -8.22 -1.35 6.08
N THR A 124 -8.53 -2.60 5.73
CA THR A 124 -9.24 -3.56 6.58
C THR A 124 -8.28 -4.56 7.20
N GLY A 125 -8.71 -5.25 8.27
CA GLY A 125 -7.88 -6.25 8.96
C GLY A 125 -6.84 -5.67 9.92
N VAL A 126 -6.82 -4.34 10.13
CA VAL A 126 -5.81 -3.68 10.98
C VAL A 126 -6.02 -4.02 12.46
N ASN A 127 -7.26 -4.07 12.92
CA ASN A 127 -7.57 -4.39 14.32
C ASN A 127 -7.23 -5.85 14.65
N GLU A 128 -7.53 -6.76 13.75
CA GLU A 128 -7.22 -8.19 13.87
C GLU A 128 -5.71 -8.42 13.94
N PHE A 129 -4.96 -7.72 13.09
CA PHE A 129 -3.50 -7.76 13.13
C PHE A 129 -2.94 -7.20 14.44
N LEU A 130 -3.47 -6.08 14.92
CA LEU A 130 -3.03 -5.48 16.18
C LEU A 130 -3.30 -6.40 17.37
N ALA A 131 -4.48 -7.00 17.42
CA ALA A 131 -4.83 -8.00 18.44
C ALA A 131 -3.87 -9.19 18.41
N PHE A 132 -3.58 -9.71 17.23
CA PHE A 132 -2.65 -10.81 17.01
C PHE A 132 -1.22 -10.46 17.46
N SER A 133 -0.70 -9.29 17.05
CA SER A 133 0.65 -8.83 17.43
C SER A 133 0.80 -8.61 18.93
N ASN A 134 -0.23 -8.08 19.59
CA ASN A 134 -0.24 -7.84 21.04
C ASN A 134 -0.24 -9.15 21.83
N CYS A 135 -0.90 -10.19 21.34
CA CYS A 135 -0.87 -11.53 21.97
C CYS A 135 0.53 -12.14 21.89
N ARG A 136 1.31 -11.85 20.85
CA ARG A 136 2.69 -12.34 20.70
C ARG A 136 3.70 -11.54 21.54
N GLY A 137 3.52 -10.26 21.68
CA GLY A 137 4.41 -9.41 22.49
C GLY A 137 4.36 -9.69 24.00
N LYS A 138 3.42 -10.53 24.45
CA LYS A 138 3.29 -10.96 25.86
C LYS A 138 3.95 -12.33 26.15
N LYS A 139 4.57 -12.92 25.16
CA LYS A 139 5.39 -14.13 25.33
C LYS A 139 6.87 -13.79 25.31
#